data_2cbf1348c2cd37d36a1203fcd68b8325
#
_entry.id   2cbf1348c2cd37d36a1203fcd68b8325
#
_cell.length_a   1.000
_cell.length_b   1.000
_cell.length_c   1.000
_cell.angle_alpha   90.00
_cell.angle_beta   90.00
_cell.angle_gamma   90.00
#
_symmetry.space_group_name_H-M   'P 1'
#
loop_
_entity.id
_entity.type
_entity.pdbx_description
1 polymer ?
#
loop_
_entity_poly.entity_id
_entity_poly.type
_entity_poly.pdbx_seq_one_letter_code
_entity_poly.pdbx_strand_id
1 'polypeptide(L)'
;MTMLTSLFTPSPLLTTATSTSSSAATSQQPPSAAQSANVRFPAPRPLTTTLAAAAAAGILLLSPAAPLHAEAEFKTYYGTAASAANYGGYGGNASKKDAAEYVYDVPEGWKERLVSKVEKGTNGTDSEFFNPRKRSEREYLTFLSGFRKLAPVGAVLDNLALSDVGLQDQISSADDVTSAERKGEDGQVYYEYEVAGAGAHSLISVTCARNKLYAHFVTAPNPEWGRDEAVLRRLHQSFKTVDFSGQD
;
A
#
# COMPACT_ATOMS: atom_id res chain seq x y z
N MET A 1 9.67 -40.15 -49.24
CA MET A 1 10.06 -39.05 -50.13
C MET A 1 9.85 -37.79 -49.32
N THR A 2 10.72 -37.06 -48.89
CA THR A 2 12.02 -36.56 -49.06
C THR A 2 12.19 -35.50 -47.94
N MET A 3 13.22 -35.63 -47.21
CA MET A 3 13.69 -34.69 -46.16
C MET A 3 13.98 -33.31 -46.74
N LEU A 4 13.84 -32.26 -45.93
CA LEU A 4 14.79 -31.14 -45.98
C LEU A 4 14.98 -30.55 -44.57
N THR A 5 16.14 -30.87 -44.07
CA THR A 5 16.78 -30.31 -42.87
C THR A 5 17.40 -28.96 -43.23
N SER A 6 17.18 -27.91 -42.47
CA SER A 6 17.97 -26.70 -42.57
C SER A 6 18.50 -26.31 -41.17
N LEU A 7 19.79 -26.51 -41.04
CA LEU A 7 20.69 -26.08 -39.95
C LEU A 7 21.01 -24.60 -40.13
N PHE A 8 20.79 -23.80 -39.11
CA PHE A 8 21.44 -22.50 -38.98
C PHE A 8 22.25 -22.44 -37.65
N THR A 9 23.55 -22.36 -37.82
CA THR A 9 24.55 -22.19 -36.81
C THR A 9 24.69 -20.70 -36.42
N PRO A 10 24.93 -20.35 -35.15
CA PRO A 10 25.34 -18.99 -34.77
C PRO A 10 26.86 -18.86 -34.75
N SER A 11 27.39 -17.78 -35.31
CA SER A 11 28.79 -17.34 -35.15
C SER A 11 28.91 -16.29 -34.05
N PRO A 12 29.99 -16.33 -33.28
CA PRO A 12 30.29 -15.33 -32.28
C PRO A 12 31.13 -14.20 -32.81
N LEU A 13 30.86 -12.96 -32.43
CA LEU A 13 31.76 -11.84 -32.61
C LEU A 13 32.21 -11.31 -31.25
N LEU A 14 33.44 -11.59 -30.97
CA LEU A 14 34.29 -11.01 -29.93
C LEU A 14 34.75 -9.62 -30.38
N THR A 15 34.57 -8.60 -29.55
CA THR A 15 35.38 -7.38 -29.70
C THR A 15 35.74 -6.83 -28.32
N THR A 16 36.98 -7.03 -28.01
CA THR A 16 37.73 -6.40 -26.92
C THR A 16 38.09 -4.95 -27.34
N ALA A 17 37.90 -4.00 -26.42
CA ALA A 17 38.66 -2.76 -26.45
C ALA A 17 39.00 -2.33 -25.03
N THR A 18 40.24 -2.51 -24.70
CA THR A 18 40.98 -1.96 -23.58
C THR A 18 41.35 -0.51 -23.87
N SER A 19 41.16 0.40 -22.93
CA SER A 19 42.01 1.58 -22.84
C SER A 19 42.10 2.07 -21.39
N THR A 20 43.29 1.98 -20.93
CA THR A 20 43.91 2.53 -19.73
C THR A 20 44.10 4.04 -19.80
N SER A 21 44.14 4.65 -18.66
CA SER A 21 45.06 5.66 -18.11
C SER A 21 44.27 6.72 -17.34
N SER A 22 44.59 6.94 -16.14
CA SER A 22 45.74 7.47 -15.42
C SER A 22 45.37 8.76 -14.67
N SER A 23 45.52 8.66 -13.36
CA SER A 23 46.05 9.66 -12.42
C SER A 23 45.55 11.11 -12.42
N ALA A 24 45.01 11.56 -11.30
CA ALA A 24 45.70 12.55 -10.48
C ALA A 24 45.02 12.74 -9.13
N ALA A 25 45.76 12.47 -8.10
CA ALA A 25 45.48 12.87 -6.74
C ALA A 25 45.65 14.38 -6.59
N THR A 26 44.72 15.02 -5.91
CA THR A 26 45.00 16.29 -5.26
C THR A 26 44.25 16.30 -3.91
N SER A 27 45.04 16.12 -2.90
CA SER A 27 44.75 16.38 -1.51
C SER A 27 44.56 17.87 -1.26
N GLN A 28 43.46 18.28 -0.64
CA GLN A 28 43.44 19.49 0.15
C GLN A 28 42.58 19.30 1.39
N GLN A 29 43.26 19.52 2.49
CA GLN A 29 42.86 19.40 3.89
C GLN A 29 42.07 20.66 4.31
N PRO A 30 41.24 20.60 5.37
CA PRO A 30 40.28 21.62 5.73
C PRO A 30 40.89 22.76 6.57
N PRO A 31 40.31 23.94 6.61
CA PRO A 31 40.56 24.85 7.72
C PRO A 31 39.55 24.66 8.84
N SER A 32 40.14 24.38 9.97
CA SER A 32 39.61 24.58 11.30
C SER A 32 39.29 26.05 11.53
N ALA A 33 38.21 26.35 12.19
CA ALA A 33 38.21 27.32 13.31
C ALA A 33 36.80 27.45 13.91
N ALA A 34 36.77 27.12 15.16
CA ALA A 34 35.73 27.37 16.13
C ALA A 34 35.36 28.86 16.22
N GLN A 35 34.10 29.14 16.41
CA GLN A 35 33.66 30.26 17.22
C GLN A 35 32.40 29.88 18.00
N SER A 36 32.63 29.62 19.28
CA SER A 36 31.62 29.53 20.32
C SER A 36 31.00 30.90 20.54
N ALA A 37 29.76 31.11 20.18
CA ALA A 37 29.00 32.26 20.63
C ALA A 37 28.27 31.89 21.95
N ASN A 38 28.81 32.37 23.03
CA ASN A 38 28.17 32.38 24.34
C ASN A 38 26.92 33.27 24.32
N VAL A 39 25.74 32.64 24.29
CA VAL A 39 24.49 33.33 24.59
C VAL A 39 24.24 33.27 26.07
N ARG A 40 24.47 34.43 26.75
CA ARG A 40 24.10 34.65 28.18
C ARG A 40 22.59 34.75 28.25
N PHE A 41 21.99 33.86 29.05
CA PHE A 41 20.60 33.98 29.49
C PHE A 41 20.57 34.95 30.70
N PRO A 42 19.68 35.96 30.70
CA PRO A 42 19.46 36.79 31.91
C PRO A 42 18.59 36.04 32.90
N ALA A 43 18.99 36.16 34.16
CA ALA A 43 18.36 35.57 35.34
C ALA A 43 16.93 36.11 35.57
N PRO A 44 16.02 35.31 36.14
CA PRO A 44 14.67 35.74 36.45
C PRO A 44 14.63 36.64 37.67
N ARG A 45 13.96 37.78 37.55
CA ARG A 45 13.63 38.67 38.68
C ARG A 45 12.40 38.13 39.42
N PRO A 46 12.38 38.20 40.75
CA PRO A 46 11.21 37.86 41.53
C PRO A 46 10.18 38.97 41.44
N LEU A 47 8.97 38.66 41.02
CA LEU A 47 7.82 39.53 41.08
C LEU A 47 6.94 39.14 42.27
N THR A 48 6.82 40.11 43.12
CA THR A 48 6.04 40.16 44.34
C THR A 48 4.56 39.90 44.13
N THR A 49 4.02 39.09 45.01
CA THR A 49 2.63 38.78 45.26
C THR A 49 1.81 40.05 45.54
N THR A 50 0.76 40.28 44.79
CA THR A 50 -0.38 41.08 45.25
C THR A 50 -1.66 40.29 45.05
N LEU A 51 -2.26 39.91 46.17
CA LEU A 51 -3.65 39.41 46.21
C LEU A 51 -4.58 40.57 45.82
N ALA A 52 -5.44 40.34 44.86
CA ALA A 52 -6.68 41.10 44.69
C ALA A 52 -7.82 40.12 44.36
N ALA A 53 -8.85 40.27 45.17
CA ALA A 53 -10.02 39.38 45.22
C ALA A 53 -11.02 39.65 44.12
N ALA A 54 -11.72 38.57 43.75
CA ALA A 54 -13.11 38.46 43.34
C ALA A 54 -13.60 39.24 42.11
N ALA A 55 -13.92 38.48 41.03
CA ALA A 55 -15.19 38.58 40.33
C ALA A 55 -15.43 37.28 39.59
N ALA A 56 -16.42 36.51 40.01
CA ALA A 56 -16.93 35.37 39.30
C ALA A 56 -17.68 35.85 38.05
N ALA A 57 -16.99 35.88 36.89
CA ALA A 57 -17.63 35.99 35.60
C ALA A 57 -17.55 34.58 34.99
N GLY A 58 -18.73 33.92 34.85
CA GLY A 58 -18.87 32.65 34.18
C GLY A 58 -18.45 32.81 32.72
N ILE A 59 -17.23 32.38 32.41
CA ILE A 59 -16.82 32.15 31.03
C ILE A 59 -17.42 30.81 30.63
N LEU A 60 -18.54 30.85 29.90
CA LEU A 60 -19.00 29.76 29.07
C LEU A 60 -17.88 29.50 28.06
N LEU A 61 -17.04 28.51 28.38
CA LEU A 61 -16.13 27.92 27.40
C LEU A 61 -17.02 27.31 26.29
N LEU A 62 -17.29 28.09 25.26
CA LEU A 62 -17.65 27.53 23.96
C LEU A 62 -16.43 26.73 23.51
N SER A 63 -16.38 25.45 23.90
CA SER A 63 -15.50 24.50 23.22
C SER A 63 -15.86 24.59 21.73
N PRO A 64 -14.90 24.87 20.83
CA PRO A 64 -15.18 24.71 19.41
C PRO A 64 -15.60 23.27 19.24
N ALA A 65 -16.85 23.04 18.83
CA ALA A 65 -17.30 21.73 18.40
C ALA A 65 -16.31 21.29 17.33
N ALA A 66 -15.50 20.29 17.64
CA ALA A 66 -14.72 19.63 16.62
C ALA A 66 -15.69 19.26 15.50
N PRO A 67 -15.37 19.50 14.22
CA PRO A 67 -16.24 19.11 13.14
C PRO A 67 -16.54 17.62 13.36
N LEU A 68 -17.82 17.28 13.54
CA LEU A 68 -18.28 15.92 13.45
C LEU A 68 -17.93 15.48 12.02
N HIS A 69 -16.78 14.85 11.84
CA HIS A 69 -16.57 14.03 10.67
C HIS A 69 -17.65 12.96 10.77
N ALA A 70 -18.64 13.03 9.89
CA ALA A 70 -19.60 11.95 9.78
C ALA A 70 -18.78 10.67 9.63
N GLU A 71 -18.90 9.80 10.61
CA GLU A 71 -18.16 8.53 10.60
C GLU A 71 -18.57 7.83 9.32
N ALA A 72 -17.59 7.54 8.45
CA ALA A 72 -17.87 6.93 7.17
C ALA A 72 -18.54 5.59 7.43
N GLU A 73 -19.72 5.36 6.87
CA GLU A 73 -20.41 4.08 6.91
C GLU A 73 -19.68 3.10 5.97
N PHE A 74 -19.60 1.84 6.37
CA PHE A 74 -18.91 0.80 5.62
C PHE A 74 -19.82 -0.39 5.39
N LYS A 75 -19.68 -1.03 4.24
CA LYS A 75 -20.25 -2.33 3.92
C LYS A 75 -19.14 -3.35 3.76
N THR A 76 -19.34 -4.57 4.22
CA THR A 76 -18.39 -5.66 4.02
C THR A 76 -18.60 -6.30 2.65
N TYR A 77 -17.54 -6.36 1.87
CA TYR A 77 -17.49 -7.09 0.60
C TYR A 77 -17.00 -8.51 0.83
N TYR A 78 -17.63 -9.48 0.17
CA TYR A 78 -17.31 -10.91 0.24
C TYR A 78 -16.85 -11.40 -1.14
N GLY A 79 -15.56 -11.65 -1.30
CA GLY A 79 -14.96 -12.05 -2.55
C GLY A 79 -14.68 -13.56 -2.64
N THR A 80 -14.85 -14.14 -3.83
CA THR A 80 -14.72 -15.59 -4.05
C THR A 80 -13.40 -15.99 -4.70
N ALA A 81 -12.56 -15.06 -5.12
CA ALA A 81 -11.32 -15.30 -5.86
C ALA A 81 -11.50 -16.35 -6.98
N ALA A 82 -12.58 -16.21 -7.73
CA ALA A 82 -12.92 -17.13 -8.81
C ALA A 82 -12.00 -16.91 -10.02
N SER A 83 -11.39 -17.99 -10.51
CA SER A 83 -10.58 -17.91 -11.74
C SER A 83 -11.41 -17.43 -12.94
N ALA A 84 -10.74 -16.83 -13.94
CA ALA A 84 -11.39 -16.36 -15.17
C ALA A 84 -12.20 -17.47 -15.89
N ALA A 85 -11.78 -18.73 -15.76
CA ALA A 85 -12.48 -19.88 -16.32
C ALA A 85 -13.82 -20.16 -15.63
N ASN A 86 -13.89 -19.92 -14.31
CA ASN A 86 -15.08 -20.16 -13.49
C ASN A 86 -15.96 -18.91 -13.32
N TYR A 87 -15.57 -17.80 -13.97
CA TYR A 87 -16.35 -16.57 -13.96
C TYR A 87 -17.57 -16.71 -14.86
N GLY A 88 -18.66 -17.15 -14.27
CA GLY A 88 -19.93 -17.39 -14.95
C GLY A 88 -20.69 -16.11 -15.23
N GLY A 89 -20.67 -15.65 -16.50
CA GLY A 89 -21.71 -14.78 -17.03
C GLY A 89 -21.73 -13.32 -16.59
N TYR A 90 -22.55 -12.57 -17.27
CA TYR A 90 -22.89 -11.17 -17.06
C TYR A 90 -23.41 -10.92 -15.63
N GLY A 91 -22.61 -10.27 -14.83
CA GLY A 91 -22.95 -9.86 -13.48
C GLY A 91 -21.70 -9.86 -12.63
N GLY A 92 -21.34 -8.70 -12.08
CA GLY A 92 -20.18 -8.55 -11.22
C GLY A 92 -20.07 -9.65 -10.16
N ASN A 93 -18.95 -9.73 -9.49
CA ASN A 93 -18.78 -10.56 -8.32
C ASN A 93 -19.86 -10.24 -7.29
N ALA A 94 -21.02 -10.88 -7.41
CA ALA A 94 -22.02 -10.75 -6.37
C ALA A 94 -21.38 -11.22 -5.06
N SER A 95 -21.31 -10.34 -4.09
CA SER A 95 -20.84 -10.63 -2.75
C SER A 95 -21.59 -11.86 -2.22
N LYS A 96 -20.90 -12.99 -2.08
CA LYS A 96 -21.49 -14.27 -1.63
C LYS A 96 -20.81 -14.68 -0.34
N LYS A 97 -21.47 -14.40 0.77
CA LYS A 97 -20.93 -14.70 2.10
C LYS A 97 -20.53 -16.18 2.25
N ASP A 98 -21.37 -17.10 1.82
CA ASP A 98 -21.16 -18.55 2.01
C ASP A 98 -20.04 -19.15 1.16
N ALA A 99 -19.65 -18.45 0.08
CA ALA A 99 -18.58 -18.89 -0.83
C ALA A 99 -17.36 -17.96 -0.76
N ALA A 100 -17.32 -17.05 0.20
CA ALA A 100 -16.23 -16.08 0.31
C ALA A 100 -14.91 -16.76 0.68
N GLU A 101 -13.84 -16.34 0.03
CA GLU A 101 -12.48 -16.70 0.36
C GLU A 101 -11.74 -15.55 1.05
N TYR A 102 -12.25 -14.32 0.89
CA TYR A 102 -11.74 -13.13 1.53
C TYR A 102 -12.83 -12.09 1.76
N VAL A 103 -12.58 -11.18 2.68
CA VAL A 103 -13.47 -10.05 2.96
C VAL A 103 -12.64 -8.79 3.19
N TYR A 104 -13.24 -7.65 2.91
CA TYR A 104 -12.76 -6.33 3.31
C TYR A 104 -13.94 -5.33 3.37
N ASP A 105 -13.74 -4.21 4.07
CA ASP A 105 -14.74 -3.16 4.19
C ASP A 105 -14.63 -2.19 3.01
N VAL A 106 -15.76 -1.75 2.48
CA VAL A 106 -15.86 -0.75 1.41
C VAL A 106 -16.68 0.43 1.93
N PRO A 107 -16.25 1.69 1.79
CA PRO A 107 -17.03 2.84 2.21
C PRO A 107 -18.36 2.93 1.46
N GLU A 108 -19.43 3.31 2.17
CA GLU A 108 -20.69 3.61 1.54
C GLU A 108 -20.50 4.73 0.48
N GLY A 109 -21.12 4.54 -0.67
CA GLY A 109 -20.99 5.47 -1.80
C GLY A 109 -19.82 5.19 -2.76
N TRP A 110 -18.85 4.34 -2.38
CA TRP A 110 -17.86 3.86 -3.36
C TRP A 110 -18.51 2.93 -4.39
N LYS A 111 -17.98 2.96 -5.61
CA LYS A 111 -18.53 2.20 -6.73
C LYS A 111 -17.62 1.05 -7.09
N GLU A 112 -18.22 -0.11 -7.32
CA GLU A 112 -17.53 -1.26 -7.88
C GLU A 112 -17.19 -1.01 -9.36
N ARG A 113 -15.95 -1.31 -9.74
CA ARG A 113 -15.54 -1.42 -11.14
C ARG A 113 -15.66 -2.87 -11.58
N LEU A 114 -16.40 -3.08 -12.65
CA LEU A 114 -16.50 -4.41 -13.23
C LEU A 114 -15.15 -4.83 -13.82
N VAL A 115 -14.57 -5.88 -13.26
CA VAL A 115 -13.32 -6.48 -13.73
C VAL A 115 -13.65 -7.45 -14.88
N SER A 116 -13.01 -7.25 -16.02
CA SER A 116 -13.22 -8.12 -17.19
C SER A 116 -12.55 -9.49 -16.98
N LYS A 117 -13.00 -10.52 -17.75
CA LYS A 117 -12.35 -11.84 -17.73
C LYS A 117 -10.88 -11.78 -18.15
N VAL A 118 -10.53 -10.86 -19.05
CA VAL A 118 -9.16 -10.67 -19.51
C VAL A 118 -8.30 -10.14 -18.36
N GLU A 119 -8.75 -9.11 -17.66
CA GLU A 119 -8.03 -8.57 -16.49
C GLU A 119 -7.86 -9.61 -15.40
N LYS A 120 -8.90 -10.39 -15.09
CA LYS A 120 -8.79 -11.52 -14.14
C LYS A 120 -7.72 -12.53 -14.56
N GLY A 121 -7.65 -12.84 -15.84
CA GLY A 121 -6.69 -13.81 -16.39
C GLY A 121 -5.26 -13.26 -16.50
N THR A 122 -5.09 -11.97 -16.73
CA THR A 122 -3.79 -11.34 -16.97
C THR A 122 -3.17 -10.78 -15.69
N ASN A 123 -3.95 -10.02 -14.93
CA ASN A 123 -3.46 -9.30 -13.75
C ASN A 123 -3.88 -9.94 -12.43
N GLY A 124 -4.73 -10.97 -12.48
CA GLY A 124 -5.29 -11.61 -11.29
C GLY A 124 -6.28 -10.74 -10.52
N THR A 125 -6.70 -9.58 -11.05
CA THR A 125 -7.64 -8.68 -10.37
C THR A 125 -8.99 -9.36 -10.19
N ASP A 126 -9.46 -9.48 -8.95
CA ASP A 126 -10.75 -10.09 -8.63
C ASP A 126 -11.84 -9.06 -8.39
N SER A 127 -11.55 -8.03 -7.62
CA SER A 127 -12.48 -6.97 -7.25
C SER A 127 -11.77 -5.62 -7.21
N GLU A 128 -12.52 -4.55 -7.50
CA GLU A 128 -12.03 -3.18 -7.39
C GLU A 128 -13.17 -2.24 -7.06
N PHE A 129 -12.94 -1.35 -6.08
CA PHE A 129 -13.83 -0.26 -5.71
C PHE A 129 -13.08 1.05 -5.77
N PHE A 130 -13.78 2.12 -6.09
CA PHE A 130 -13.19 3.45 -6.19
C PHE A 130 -14.14 4.53 -5.66
N ASN A 131 -13.56 5.60 -5.17
CA ASN A 131 -14.30 6.81 -4.81
C ASN A 131 -14.86 7.48 -6.10
N PRO A 132 -16.19 7.63 -6.26
CA PRO A 132 -16.76 8.22 -7.47
C PRO A 132 -16.38 9.70 -7.66
N ARG A 133 -15.95 10.39 -6.59
CA ARG A 133 -15.47 11.77 -6.63
C ARG A 133 -14.02 11.85 -7.12
N LYS A 134 -13.23 10.79 -6.86
CA LYS A 134 -11.82 10.73 -7.23
C LYS A 134 -11.43 9.27 -7.56
N ARG A 135 -11.48 8.90 -8.82
CA ARG A 135 -11.27 7.52 -9.27
C ARG A 135 -9.89 6.92 -8.97
N SER A 136 -8.90 7.78 -8.72
CA SER A 136 -7.55 7.36 -8.33
C SER A 136 -7.45 6.95 -6.85
N GLU A 137 -8.44 7.28 -6.04
CA GLU A 137 -8.63 6.76 -4.70
C GLU A 137 -9.43 5.46 -4.81
N ARG A 138 -8.75 4.35 -4.59
CA ARG A 138 -9.29 3.01 -4.88
C ARG A 138 -8.76 1.95 -3.95
N GLU A 139 -9.53 0.87 -3.88
CA GLU A 139 -9.23 -0.36 -3.18
C GLU A 139 -9.48 -1.53 -4.13
N TYR A 140 -8.54 -2.47 -4.21
CA TYR A 140 -8.69 -3.63 -5.07
C TYR A 140 -7.94 -4.84 -4.52
N LEU A 141 -8.37 -6.02 -4.98
CA LEU A 141 -7.71 -7.27 -4.65
C LEU A 141 -7.30 -8.00 -5.93
N THR A 142 -6.06 -8.49 -5.90
CA THR A 142 -5.54 -9.43 -6.89
C THR A 142 -5.26 -10.78 -6.24
N PHE A 143 -5.38 -11.87 -6.99
CA PHE A 143 -4.94 -13.18 -6.53
C PHE A 143 -4.23 -13.96 -7.61
N LEU A 144 -3.30 -14.82 -7.18
CA LEU A 144 -2.56 -15.75 -8.04
C LEU A 144 -2.69 -17.16 -7.46
N SER A 145 -3.00 -18.15 -8.29
CA SER A 145 -3.09 -19.55 -7.87
C SER A 145 -1.73 -20.24 -7.84
N GLY A 146 -1.60 -21.32 -7.06
CA GLY A 146 -0.39 -22.14 -7.01
C GLY A 146 0.59 -21.77 -5.89
N PHE A 147 0.26 -20.79 -5.06
CA PHE A 147 1.10 -20.35 -3.94
C PHE A 147 0.65 -21.01 -2.63
N ARG A 148 1.57 -21.68 -1.95
CA ARG A 148 1.29 -22.38 -0.68
C ARG A 148 1.86 -21.67 0.54
N LYS A 149 2.83 -20.79 0.35
CA LYS A 149 3.49 -20.02 1.41
C LYS A 149 4.04 -18.71 0.85
N LEU A 150 4.17 -17.73 1.72
CA LEU A 150 4.84 -16.48 1.42
C LEU A 150 6.35 -16.72 1.26
N ALA A 151 6.96 -16.02 0.30
CA ALA A 151 8.40 -15.84 0.21
C ALA A 151 8.85 -14.84 1.31
N PRO A 152 10.16 -14.59 1.49
CA PRO A 152 10.61 -13.52 2.38
C PRO A 152 9.97 -12.17 2.03
N VAL A 153 9.70 -11.35 3.05
CA VAL A 153 8.90 -10.12 2.94
C VAL A 153 9.37 -9.18 1.82
N GLY A 154 10.67 -8.92 1.69
CA GLY A 154 11.19 -8.09 0.61
C GLY A 154 10.96 -8.70 -0.77
N ALA A 155 11.19 -10.02 -0.91
CA ALA A 155 11.00 -10.71 -2.19
C ALA A 155 9.52 -10.73 -2.65
N VAL A 156 8.56 -10.69 -1.73
CA VAL A 156 7.14 -10.60 -2.08
C VAL A 156 6.83 -9.25 -2.71
N LEU A 157 7.29 -8.14 -2.13
CA LEU A 157 7.08 -6.81 -2.69
C LEU A 157 7.75 -6.65 -4.06
N ASP A 158 9.00 -7.12 -4.20
CA ASP A 158 9.74 -7.10 -5.46
C ASP A 158 9.00 -7.87 -6.56
N ASN A 159 8.46 -9.05 -6.24
CA ASN A 159 7.69 -9.84 -7.20
C ASN A 159 6.36 -9.20 -7.60
N LEU A 160 5.67 -8.53 -6.66
CA LEU A 160 4.48 -7.75 -7.01
C LEU A 160 4.81 -6.61 -7.96
N ALA A 161 5.91 -5.88 -7.70
CA ALA A 161 6.39 -4.79 -8.54
C ALA A 161 6.76 -5.24 -9.96
N LEU A 162 7.32 -6.45 -10.12
CA LEU A 162 7.60 -7.03 -11.45
C LEU A 162 6.34 -7.26 -12.30
N SER A 163 5.19 -7.43 -11.65
CA SER A 163 3.91 -7.69 -12.32
C SER A 163 3.07 -6.42 -12.52
N ASP A 164 3.43 -5.32 -11.87
CA ASP A 164 2.70 -4.05 -11.88
C ASP A 164 3.66 -2.87 -12.06
N VAL A 165 3.71 -2.35 -13.29
CA VAL A 165 4.59 -1.21 -13.66
C VAL A 165 4.26 0.04 -12.81
N GLY A 166 2.99 0.27 -12.49
CA GLY A 166 2.58 1.40 -11.65
C GLY A 166 3.13 1.28 -10.23
N LEU A 167 3.09 0.08 -9.66
CA LEU A 167 3.70 -0.19 -8.35
C LEU A 167 5.22 -0.07 -8.40
N GLN A 168 5.86 -0.57 -9.47
CA GLN A 168 7.30 -0.44 -9.67
C GLN A 168 7.74 1.02 -9.72
N ASP A 169 7.02 1.84 -10.49
CA ASP A 169 7.29 3.28 -10.60
C ASP A 169 7.09 3.99 -9.26
N GLN A 170 6.03 3.61 -8.53
CA GLN A 170 5.75 4.16 -7.21
C GLN A 170 6.86 3.81 -6.20
N ILE A 171 7.29 2.55 -6.13
CA ILE A 171 8.39 2.12 -5.24
C ILE A 171 9.69 2.83 -5.62
N SER A 172 10.00 2.93 -6.92
CA SER A 172 11.24 3.56 -7.40
C SER A 172 11.31 5.05 -7.08
N SER A 173 10.16 5.72 -6.96
CA SER A 173 10.04 7.14 -6.65
C SER A 173 9.57 7.41 -5.22
N ALA A 174 9.48 6.38 -4.38
CA ALA A 174 9.00 6.51 -3.01
C ALA A 174 10.01 7.23 -2.12
N ASP A 175 9.49 8.11 -1.27
CA ASP A 175 10.26 8.75 -0.20
C ASP A 175 10.50 7.78 0.96
N ASP A 176 9.55 6.85 1.18
CA ASP A 176 9.62 5.82 2.21
C ASP A 176 8.87 4.56 1.79
N VAL A 177 9.46 3.39 2.11
CA VAL A 177 8.86 2.07 1.92
C VAL A 177 9.05 1.27 3.19
N THR A 178 7.97 0.99 3.88
CA THR A 178 7.99 0.20 5.10
C THR A 178 7.33 -1.16 4.90
N SER A 179 7.70 -2.12 5.73
CA SER A 179 7.08 -3.45 5.76
C SER A 179 6.95 -3.97 7.19
N ALA A 180 5.88 -4.72 7.44
CA ALA A 180 5.60 -5.35 8.72
C ALA A 180 4.96 -6.73 8.51
N GLU A 181 4.94 -7.53 9.56
CA GLU A 181 4.18 -8.78 9.62
C GLU A 181 3.04 -8.63 10.62
N ARG A 182 1.82 -8.92 10.18
CA ARG A 182 0.64 -9.00 11.03
C ARG A 182 0.15 -10.44 11.11
N LYS A 183 -0.27 -10.87 12.30
CA LYS A 183 -0.98 -12.15 12.49
C LYS A 183 -2.45 -11.89 12.73
N GLY A 184 -3.28 -12.58 11.97
CA GLY A 184 -4.71 -12.63 12.20
C GLY A 184 -5.07 -13.41 13.48
N GLU A 185 -6.29 -13.29 13.94
CA GLU A 185 -6.82 -14.02 15.11
C GLU A 185 -6.80 -15.54 14.88
N ASP A 186 -6.95 -15.98 13.65
CA ASP A 186 -6.85 -17.37 13.17
C ASP A 186 -5.39 -17.85 13.00
N GLY A 187 -4.40 -17.00 13.29
CA GLY A 187 -2.99 -17.28 13.11
C GLY A 187 -2.49 -17.08 11.67
N GLN A 188 -3.34 -16.65 10.73
CA GLN A 188 -2.95 -16.32 9.36
C GLN A 188 -1.95 -15.17 9.35
N VAL A 189 -0.87 -15.34 8.58
CA VAL A 189 0.19 -14.33 8.45
C VAL A 189 -0.08 -13.42 7.25
N TYR A 190 0.03 -12.13 7.46
CA TYR A 190 -0.07 -11.07 6.45
C TYR A 190 1.22 -10.27 6.43
N TYR A 191 1.76 -10.02 5.24
CA TYR A 191 2.79 -9.00 5.04
C TYR A 191 2.10 -7.69 4.67
N GLU A 192 2.43 -6.67 5.43
CA GLU A 192 1.88 -5.33 5.27
C GLU A 192 2.97 -4.42 4.72
N TYR A 193 2.67 -3.67 3.68
CA TYR A 193 3.59 -2.70 3.10
C TYR A 193 2.91 -1.35 3.01
N GLU A 194 3.69 -0.29 3.28
CA GLU A 194 3.29 1.08 3.07
C GLU A 194 4.31 1.73 2.15
N VAL A 195 3.85 2.27 1.03
CA VAL A 195 4.68 2.92 0.02
C VAL A 195 4.24 4.38 -0.08
N ALA A 196 5.04 5.28 0.49
CA ALA A 196 4.81 6.72 0.47
C ALA A 196 5.64 7.35 -0.67
N GLY A 197 4.99 7.65 -1.78
CA GLY A 197 5.64 8.25 -2.95
C GLY A 197 5.27 9.72 -3.14
N ALA A 198 6.00 10.42 -3.99
CA ALA A 198 5.81 11.84 -4.26
C ALA A 198 4.41 12.18 -4.82
N GLY A 199 3.74 11.24 -5.49
CA GLY A 199 2.43 11.46 -6.13
C GLY A 199 1.27 10.69 -5.52
N ALA A 200 1.54 9.57 -4.89
CA ALA A 200 0.53 8.66 -4.34
C ALA A 200 1.06 7.88 -3.14
N HIS A 201 0.12 7.44 -2.31
CA HIS A 201 0.36 6.60 -1.16
C HIS A 201 -0.38 5.27 -1.34
N SER A 202 0.27 4.16 -1.05
CA SER A 202 -0.32 2.82 -1.15
C SER A 202 -0.07 2.00 0.10
N LEU A 203 -1.12 1.32 0.55
CA LEU A 203 -1.07 0.27 1.56
C LEU A 203 -1.34 -1.07 0.87
N ILE A 204 -0.53 -2.08 1.18
CA ILE A 204 -0.64 -3.39 0.54
C ILE A 204 -0.59 -4.47 1.61
N SER A 205 -1.60 -5.35 1.65
CA SER A 205 -1.60 -6.55 2.49
C SER A 205 -1.48 -7.79 1.62
N VAL A 206 -0.52 -8.67 1.93
CA VAL A 206 -0.29 -9.91 1.17
C VAL A 206 -0.34 -11.12 2.07
N THR A 207 -1.07 -12.14 1.65
CA THR A 207 -1.15 -13.41 2.38
C THR A 207 -1.27 -14.60 1.44
N CYS A 208 -0.95 -15.80 1.92
CA CYS A 208 -1.20 -17.06 1.23
C CYS A 208 -2.22 -17.89 1.98
N ALA A 209 -3.34 -18.21 1.33
CA ALA A 209 -4.35 -19.11 1.84
C ALA A 209 -4.92 -19.95 0.69
N ARG A 210 -5.43 -21.16 0.96
CA ARG A 210 -6.10 -22.02 -0.03
C ARG A 210 -5.34 -22.19 -1.36
N ASN A 211 -4.02 -22.33 -1.29
CA ASN A 211 -3.14 -22.45 -2.46
C ASN A 211 -3.20 -21.23 -3.40
N LYS A 212 -3.49 -20.05 -2.86
CA LYS A 212 -3.52 -18.77 -3.56
C LYS A 212 -2.72 -17.73 -2.79
N LEU A 213 -2.07 -16.83 -3.52
CA LEU A 213 -1.53 -15.57 -3.01
C LEU A 213 -2.61 -14.51 -3.21
N TYR A 214 -2.98 -13.82 -2.16
CA TYR A 214 -3.88 -12.66 -2.19
C TYR A 214 -3.06 -11.42 -1.93
N ALA A 215 -3.25 -10.40 -2.74
CA ALA A 215 -2.68 -9.08 -2.53
C ALA A 215 -3.80 -8.03 -2.58
N HIS A 216 -4.02 -7.37 -1.47
CA HIS A 216 -5.03 -6.33 -1.28
C HIS A 216 -4.34 -4.96 -1.27
N PHE A 217 -4.85 -4.05 -2.07
CA PHE A 217 -4.27 -2.72 -2.29
C PHE A 217 -5.28 -1.65 -1.93
N VAL A 218 -4.82 -0.63 -1.19
CA VAL A 218 -5.53 0.63 -0.97
C VAL A 218 -4.61 1.75 -1.41
N THR A 219 -5.03 2.51 -2.42
CA THR A 219 -4.18 3.54 -3.05
C THR A 219 -4.93 4.85 -3.17
N ALA A 220 -4.26 5.95 -2.85
CA ALA A 220 -4.78 7.29 -3.06
C ALA A 220 -3.67 8.27 -3.45
N PRO A 221 -3.94 9.30 -4.26
CA PRO A 221 -3.02 10.42 -4.42
C PRO A 221 -2.80 11.15 -3.09
N ASN A 222 -1.63 11.77 -2.91
CA ASN A 222 -1.27 12.41 -1.65
C ASN A 222 -2.27 13.42 -1.09
N PRO A 223 -2.93 14.28 -1.90
CA PRO A 223 -3.96 15.20 -1.37
C PRO A 223 -5.17 14.46 -0.77
N GLU A 224 -5.61 13.38 -1.42
CA GLU A 224 -6.70 12.53 -0.95
C GLU A 224 -6.26 11.71 0.26
N TRP A 225 -5.04 11.18 0.22
CA TRP A 225 -4.45 10.49 1.36
C TRP A 225 -4.48 11.34 2.62
N GLY A 226 -3.96 12.58 2.57
CA GLY A 226 -3.94 13.48 3.71
C GLY A 226 -5.33 13.83 4.27
N ARG A 227 -6.38 13.78 3.43
CA ARG A 227 -7.76 14.02 3.84
C ARG A 227 -8.41 12.79 4.44
N ASP A 228 -8.21 11.62 3.81
CA ASP A 228 -9.01 10.41 4.06
C ASP A 228 -8.18 9.27 4.69
N GLU A 229 -6.97 9.55 5.20
CA GLU A 229 -6.02 8.57 5.74
C GLU A 229 -6.68 7.59 6.72
N ALA A 230 -7.49 8.08 7.65
CA ALA A 230 -8.15 7.23 8.65
C ALA A 230 -9.09 6.19 8.00
N VAL A 231 -9.81 6.60 6.96
CA VAL A 231 -10.69 5.71 6.17
C VAL A 231 -9.84 4.70 5.41
N LEU A 232 -8.81 5.15 4.70
CA LEU A 232 -7.95 4.30 3.88
C LEU A 232 -7.19 3.27 4.72
N ARG A 233 -6.69 3.65 5.89
CA ARG A 233 -6.07 2.71 6.84
C ARG A 233 -7.07 1.70 7.38
N ARG A 234 -8.32 2.09 7.64
CA ARG A 234 -9.39 1.16 8.02
C ARG A 234 -9.67 0.14 6.92
N LEU A 235 -9.77 0.56 5.65
CA LEU A 235 -9.94 -0.36 4.52
C LEU A 235 -8.84 -1.40 4.50
N HIS A 236 -7.58 -0.95 4.56
CA HIS A 236 -6.43 -1.83 4.58
C HIS A 236 -6.45 -2.83 5.73
N GLN A 237 -6.79 -2.39 6.95
CA GLN A 237 -6.83 -3.23 8.13
C GLN A 237 -8.00 -4.23 8.14
N SER A 238 -9.06 -3.95 7.39
CA SER A 238 -10.26 -4.78 7.32
C SER A 238 -10.07 -6.06 6.50
N PHE A 239 -9.04 -6.08 5.65
CA PHE A 239 -8.78 -7.23 4.79
C PHE A 239 -8.38 -8.47 5.59
N LYS A 240 -9.06 -9.57 5.30
CA LYS A 240 -8.72 -10.91 5.79
C LYS A 240 -9.21 -12.00 4.86
N THR A 241 -8.49 -13.12 4.81
CA THR A 241 -8.98 -14.36 4.22
C THR A 241 -9.93 -15.04 5.20
N VAL A 242 -10.95 -15.70 4.67
CA VAL A 242 -11.99 -16.38 5.48
C VAL A 242 -12.20 -17.80 4.98
N ASP A 243 -12.58 -18.66 5.89
CA ASP A 243 -12.99 -20.04 5.60
C ASP A 243 -14.35 -20.30 6.25
N PHE A 244 -15.40 -20.27 5.44
CA PHE A 244 -16.75 -20.61 5.89
C PHE A 244 -17.07 -22.11 5.71
N SER A 245 -16.16 -22.91 5.16
CA SER A 245 -16.38 -24.33 4.85
C SER A 245 -16.38 -25.27 6.06
N GLY A 246 -16.23 -24.74 7.27
CA GLY A 246 -16.15 -25.52 8.52
C GLY A 246 -17.13 -25.14 9.62
N GLN A 247 -18.16 -24.35 9.34
CA GLN A 247 -19.22 -24.03 10.31
C GLN A 247 -20.50 -24.81 9.98
N ASP A 248 -20.46 -26.13 10.19
CA ASP A 248 -21.61 -27.00 10.34
C ASP A 248 -21.72 -27.48 11.81
#